data_e0495552144079eb35090bb29c368c79
#
_entry.id   e0495552144079eb35090bb29c368c79
#
_cell.length_a   1.000
_cell.length_b   1.000
_cell.length_c   1.000
_cell.angle_alpha   90.00
_cell.angle_beta   90.00
_cell.angle_gamma   90.00
#
_symmetry.space_group_name_H-M   'P 1'
#
loop_
_entity.id
_entity.type
_entity.pdbx_description
1 polymer ?
#
loop_
_entity_poly.entity_id
_entity_poly.type
_entity_poly.pdbx_seq_one_letter_code
_entity_poly.pdbx_strand_id
1 'polypeptide(L)'
;LSGLFADWPSEEVKWAFLSRLIHHYSIGYTGSPNTEALKTLIGDKPYFFVTSNGENHFELAGFSPDCIWEIEGSWKEMQCEQGCHDTLYPLFPLIPEMAASEKNMKIPSELVPRCPKCGGTMGGHSPQRYMTAADREIQRRFQNFVQKYHGKKLVVLELGIGWRNQLIKA
;
A
#
# COMPACT_ATOMS: atom_id res chain seq x y z
N LEU A 1 -3.74 2.46 -14.18
CA LEU A 1 -4.21 1.87 -12.89
C LEU A 1 -5.75 1.77 -12.77
N SER A 2 -6.52 2.05 -13.85
CA SER A 2 -7.99 1.92 -13.85
C SER A 2 -8.48 0.51 -13.47
N GLY A 3 -7.67 -0.52 -13.69
CA GLY A 3 -7.99 -1.89 -13.30
C GLY A 3 -8.16 -2.12 -11.79
N LEU A 4 -7.58 -1.28 -10.92
CA LEU A 4 -7.76 -1.38 -9.47
C LEU A 4 -9.20 -1.06 -9.02
N PHE A 5 -9.94 -0.32 -9.86
CA PHE A 5 -11.30 0.15 -9.60
C PHE A 5 -12.31 -0.43 -10.59
N ALA A 6 -11.93 -1.51 -11.28
CA ALA A 6 -12.82 -2.15 -12.25
C ALA A 6 -13.87 -3.02 -11.54
N ASP A 7 -15.05 -3.13 -12.15
CA ASP A 7 -16.02 -4.14 -11.78
C ASP A 7 -15.56 -5.49 -12.33
N TRP A 8 -15.12 -6.36 -11.44
CA TRP A 8 -14.57 -7.66 -11.81
C TRP A 8 -15.68 -8.69 -12.01
N PRO A 9 -15.63 -9.52 -13.05
CA PRO A 9 -16.65 -10.53 -13.30
C PRO A 9 -16.69 -11.64 -12.22
N SER A 10 -15.59 -11.85 -11.50
CA SER A 10 -15.53 -12.75 -10.34
C SER A 10 -14.31 -12.44 -9.47
N GLU A 11 -14.29 -12.97 -8.24
CA GLU A 11 -13.16 -12.84 -7.31
C GLU A 11 -11.89 -13.50 -7.87
N GLU A 12 -12.02 -14.63 -8.56
CA GLU A 12 -10.89 -15.33 -9.20
C GLU A 12 -10.21 -14.46 -10.25
N VAL A 13 -10.98 -13.68 -11.01
CA VAL A 13 -10.44 -12.73 -12.02
C VAL A 13 -9.81 -11.52 -11.33
N LYS A 14 -10.46 -10.96 -10.32
CA LYS A 14 -9.93 -9.86 -9.52
C LYS A 14 -8.57 -10.22 -8.94
N TRP A 15 -8.49 -11.36 -8.27
CA TRP A 15 -7.25 -11.78 -7.61
C TRP A 15 -6.18 -12.27 -8.59
N ALA A 16 -6.55 -12.78 -9.77
CA ALA A 16 -5.61 -13.05 -10.86
C ALA A 16 -4.90 -11.76 -11.32
N PHE A 17 -5.66 -10.68 -11.51
CA PHE A 17 -5.09 -9.38 -11.87
C PHE A 17 -4.25 -8.79 -10.72
N LEU A 18 -4.80 -8.72 -9.52
CA LEU A 18 -4.13 -8.11 -8.37
C LEU A 18 -2.84 -8.85 -8.01
N SER A 19 -2.86 -10.17 -8.00
CA SER A 19 -1.67 -10.96 -7.67
C SER A 19 -0.53 -10.74 -8.67
N ARG A 20 -0.82 -10.69 -9.96
CA ARG A 20 0.20 -10.38 -10.99
C ARG A 20 0.73 -8.96 -10.86
N LEU A 21 -0.17 -8.00 -10.61
CA LEU A 21 0.21 -6.60 -10.42
C LEU A 21 1.14 -6.45 -9.20
N ILE A 22 0.74 -6.98 -8.04
CA ILE A 22 1.51 -6.91 -6.80
C ILE A 22 2.81 -7.70 -6.91
N HIS A 23 2.77 -8.89 -7.53
CA HIS A 23 3.97 -9.68 -7.76
C HIS A 23 5.00 -8.90 -8.58
N HIS A 24 4.56 -8.25 -9.66
CA HIS A 24 5.45 -7.50 -10.55
C HIS A 24 6.01 -6.24 -9.87
N TYR A 25 5.15 -5.41 -9.28
CA TYR A 25 5.56 -4.11 -8.78
C TYR A 25 6.11 -4.11 -7.35
N SER A 26 5.70 -5.07 -6.51
CA SER A 26 6.13 -5.12 -5.11
C SER A 26 7.10 -6.29 -4.87
N ILE A 27 6.67 -7.54 -5.07
CA ILE A 27 7.51 -8.72 -4.78
C ILE A 27 8.75 -8.75 -5.68
N GLY A 28 8.61 -8.38 -6.95
CA GLY A 28 9.71 -8.29 -7.92
C GLY A 28 10.57 -7.02 -7.82
N TYR A 29 10.28 -6.14 -6.87
CA TYR A 29 11.04 -4.89 -6.73
C TYR A 29 12.45 -5.14 -6.21
N THR A 30 13.44 -4.69 -6.97
CA THR A 30 14.88 -4.86 -6.65
C THR A 30 15.58 -3.55 -6.30
N GLY A 31 14.82 -2.49 -6.07
CA GLY A 31 15.35 -1.14 -5.84
C GLY A 31 15.32 -0.27 -7.09
N SER A 32 15.59 1.01 -6.90
CA SER A 32 15.71 1.97 -8.01
C SER A 32 16.80 3.01 -7.72
N PRO A 33 17.40 3.59 -8.78
CA PRO A 33 18.35 4.69 -8.61
C PRO A 33 17.75 5.88 -7.84
N ASN A 34 16.46 6.12 -7.98
CA ASN A 34 15.77 7.20 -7.29
C ASN A 34 15.68 6.97 -5.77
N THR A 35 15.40 5.74 -5.34
CA THR A 35 15.37 5.40 -3.91
C THR A 35 16.76 5.45 -3.28
N GLU A 36 17.80 5.06 -4.00
CA GLU A 36 19.19 5.19 -3.54
C GLU A 36 19.64 6.67 -3.44
N ALA A 37 19.24 7.49 -4.42
CA ALA A 37 19.49 8.94 -4.36
C ALA A 37 18.77 9.60 -3.16
N LEU A 38 17.53 9.18 -2.87
CA LEU A 38 16.79 9.64 -1.70
C LEU A 38 17.48 9.24 -0.39
N LYS A 39 17.96 8.01 -0.27
CA LYS A 39 18.73 7.57 0.90
C LYS A 39 19.97 8.44 1.11
N THR A 40 20.71 8.72 0.04
CA THR A 40 21.90 9.56 0.08
C THR A 40 21.55 10.99 0.50
N LEU A 41 20.48 11.56 -0.05
CA LEU A 41 20.02 12.91 0.28
C LEU A 41 19.56 13.04 1.74
N ILE A 42 18.83 12.05 2.22
CA ILE A 42 18.31 12.00 3.59
C ILE A 42 19.46 11.76 4.57
N GLY A 43 20.35 10.79 4.32
CA GLY A 43 21.39 10.39 5.26
C GLY A 43 20.79 10.10 6.65
N ASP A 44 21.38 10.67 7.69
CA ASP A 44 20.92 10.50 9.08
C ASP A 44 19.86 11.51 9.52
N LYS A 45 19.30 12.28 8.59
CA LYS A 45 18.30 13.31 8.94
C LYS A 45 16.95 12.65 9.23
N PRO A 46 16.18 13.21 10.18
CA PRO A 46 14.80 12.80 10.37
C PRO A 46 13.97 13.05 9.10
N TYR A 47 13.13 12.09 8.75
CA TYR A 47 12.28 12.16 7.58
C TYR A 47 10.89 11.57 7.85
N PHE A 48 9.96 11.90 6.97
CA PHE A 48 8.67 11.25 6.89
C PHE A 48 8.20 11.25 5.44
N PHE A 49 7.73 10.11 4.94
CA PHE A 49 7.11 10.00 3.63
C PHE A 49 5.59 10.03 3.75
N VAL A 50 4.96 10.81 2.87
CA VAL A 50 3.52 10.72 2.60
C VAL A 50 3.37 10.38 1.14
N THR A 51 2.70 9.29 0.83
CA THR A 51 2.58 8.78 -0.54
C THR A 51 1.17 8.30 -0.84
N SER A 52 0.70 8.54 -2.07
CA SER A 52 -0.52 7.94 -2.61
C SER A 52 -0.27 6.59 -3.28
N ASN A 53 0.96 6.12 -3.30
CA ASN A 53 1.34 4.84 -3.87
C ASN A 53 1.24 3.75 -2.79
N GLY A 54 0.71 2.58 -3.15
CA GLY A 54 0.53 1.45 -2.23
C GLY A 54 1.46 0.26 -2.52
N GLU A 55 2.42 0.40 -3.45
CA GLU A 55 3.32 -0.69 -3.83
C GLU A 55 4.47 -0.95 -2.84
N ASN A 56 4.54 -0.17 -1.77
CA ASN A 56 5.49 -0.33 -0.66
C ASN A 56 6.98 -0.16 -1.03
N HIS A 57 7.31 0.55 -2.11
CA HIS A 57 8.69 0.71 -2.58
C HIS A 57 9.61 1.37 -1.54
N PHE A 58 9.13 2.31 -0.73
CA PHE A 58 9.95 2.93 0.31
C PHE A 58 10.34 1.92 1.39
N GLU A 59 9.39 1.11 1.86
CA GLU A 59 9.67 0.06 2.85
C GLU A 59 10.58 -1.03 2.26
N LEU A 60 10.29 -1.50 1.04
CA LEU A 60 11.11 -2.48 0.32
C LEU A 60 12.53 -1.96 0.04
N ALA A 61 12.70 -0.65 -0.11
CA ALA A 61 14.02 -0.01 -0.21
C ALA A 61 14.73 0.13 1.14
N GLY A 62 14.11 -0.26 2.26
CA GLY A 62 14.71 -0.25 3.60
C GLY A 62 14.47 1.03 4.40
N PHE A 63 13.53 1.89 4.02
CA PHE A 63 13.08 2.97 4.88
C PHE A 63 12.16 2.43 5.99
N SER A 64 12.14 3.10 7.14
CA SER A 64 11.33 2.68 8.28
C SER A 64 9.84 2.79 7.99
N PRO A 65 9.05 1.71 8.15
CA PRO A 65 7.60 1.76 7.98
C PRO A 65 6.92 2.74 8.96
N ASP A 66 7.55 3.02 10.10
CA ASP A 66 7.09 3.99 11.08
C ASP A 66 7.12 5.44 10.58
N CYS A 67 7.80 5.69 9.47
CA CYS A 67 7.97 6.98 8.82
C CYS A 67 7.38 7.03 7.41
N ILE A 68 6.47 6.12 7.08
CA ILE A 68 5.83 6.03 5.76
C ILE A 68 4.31 6.01 5.95
N TRP A 69 3.61 7.00 5.41
CA TRP A 69 2.16 7.04 5.39
C TRP A 69 1.65 6.87 3.95
N GLU A 70 1.09 5.70 3.67
CA GLU A 70 0.44 5.34 2.41
C GLU A 70 -1.04 5.72 2.47
N ILE A 71 -1.35 6.98 2.09
CA ILE A 71 -2.67 7.59 2.32
C ILE A 71 -3.82 6.93 1.54
N GLU A 72 -3.53 6.21 0.47
CA GLU A 72 -4.52 5.48 -0.34
C GLU A 72 -4.54 3.98 -0.01
N GLY A 73 -3.66 3.51 0.88
CA GLY A 73 -3.57 2.12 1.33
C GLY A 73 -2.32 1.41 0.90
N SER A 74 -2.22 0.15 1.28
CA SER A 74 -1.03 -0.69 1.18
C SER A 74 -1.34 -2.01 0.47
N TRP A 75 -0.47 -2.40 -0.47
CA TRP A 75 -0.63 -3.69 -1.17
C TRP A 75 -0.03 -4.88 -0.41
N LYS A 76 0.71 -4.64 0.66
CA LYS A 76 1.24 -5.72 1.51
C LYS A 76 0.17 -6.35 2.41
N GLU A 77 -0.97 -5.67 2.56
CA GLU A 77 -2.03 -6.06 3.48
C GLU A 77 -3.39 -6.08 2.79
N MET A 78 -4.31 -6.86 3.36
CA MET A 78 -5.70 -6.94 2.94
C MET A 78 -6.64 -6.76 4.12
N GLN A 79 -7.86 -6.31 3.84
CA GLN A 79 -8.92 -6.11 4.81
C GLN A 79 -10.24 -6.71 4.33
N CYS A 80 -11.16 -6.94 5.26
CA CYS A 80 -12.52 -7.31 4.91
C CYS A 80 -13.21 -6.18 4.14
N GLU A 81 -13.72 -6.45 2.94
CA GLU A 81 -14.40 -5.45 2.12
C GLU A 81 -15.71 -4.96 2.74
N GLN A 82 -16.30 -5.74 3.64
CA GLN A 82 -17.50 -5.37 4.39
C GLN A 82 -17.18 -4.59 5.67
N GLY A 83 -15.90 -4.38 6.01
CA GLY A 83 -15.50 -3.67 7.22
C GLY A 83 -16.01 -4.31 8.52
N CYS A 84 -16.16 -5.65 8.55
CA CYS A 84 -16.76 -6.33 9.70
C CYS A 84 -15.86 -6.32 10.96
N HIS A 85 -14.61 -5.93 10.83
CA HIS A 85 -13.64 -5.81 11.93
C HIS A 85 -12.41 -5.00 11.50
N ASP A 86 -11.61 -4.59 12.47
CA ASP A 86 -10.45 -3.69 12.35
C ASP A 86 -9.11 -4.45 12.32
N THR A 87 -9.02 -5.54 11.55
CA THR A 87 -7.79 -6.32 11.44
C THR A 87 -7.31 -6.33 10.00
N LEU A 88 -6.04 -5.99 9.79
CA LEU A 88 -5.33 -6.17 8.53
C LEU A 88 -4.67 -7.55 8.53
N TYR A 89 -4.66 -8.18 7.36
CA TYR A 89 -4.05 -9.50 7.14
C TYR A 89 -2.94 -9.38 6.10
N PRO A 90 -1.82 -10.10 6.28
CA PRO A 90 -0.71 -10.04 5.33
C PRO A 90 -1.15 -10.61 3.97
N LEU A 91 -0.90 -9.84 2.92
CA LEU A 91 -1.22 -10.22 1.53
C LEU A 91 0.02 -10.73 0.79
N PHE A 92 1.18 -10.11 0.97
CA PHE A 92 2.40 -10.48 0.25
C PHE A 92 2.74 -11.97 0.28
N PRO A 93 2.58 -12.72 1.41
CA PRO A 93 2.87 -14.15 1.44
C PRO A 93 2.01 -15.00 0.49
N LEU A 94 0.80 -14.53 0.14
CA LEU A 94 -0.13 -15.25 -0.73
C LEU A 94 0.11 -14.97 -2.23
N ILE A 95 0.73 -13.86 -2.53
CA ILE A 95 0.89 -13.34 -3.90
C ILE A 95 1.67 -14.28 -4.82
N PRO A 96 2.83 -14.85 -4.43
CA PRO A 96 3.61 -15.71 -5.34
C PRO A 96 2.81 -16.94 -5.80
N GLU A 97 2.10 -17.60 -4.89
CA GLU A 97 1.29 -18.76 -5.23
C GLU A 97 0.10 -18.40 -6.12
N MET A 98 -0.63 -17.33 -5.81
CA MET A 98 -1.72 -16.83 -6.64
C MET A 98 -1.24 -16.50 -8.06
N ALA A 99 -0.13 -15.76 -8.19
CA ALA A 99 0.42 -15.37 -9.49
C ALA A 99 0.91 -16.56 -10.31
N ALA A 100 1.52 -17.56 -9.66
CA ALA A 100 2.00 -18.78 -10.32
C ALA A 100 0.85 -19.73 -10.73
N SER A 101 -0.25 -19.72 -10.00
CA SER A 101 -1.40 -20.59 -10.26
C SER A 101 -2.40 -19.99 -11.26
N GLU A 102 -2.19 -18.75 -11.71
CA GLU A 102 -3.08 -18.09 -12.67
C GLU A 102 -3.12 -18.84 -14.01
N LYS A 103 -4.36 -19.14 -14.47
CA LYS A 103 -4.62 -19.70 -15.79
C LYS A 103 -5.88 -19.04 -16.37
N ASN A 104 -5.80 -18.64 -17.64
CA ASN A 104 -6.92 -18.03 -18.35
C ASN A 104 -7.53 -16.82 -17.60
N MET A 105 -6.68 -15.96 -17.04
CA MET A 105 -7.07 -14.78 -16.25
C MET A 105 -7.84 -15.09 -14.96
N LYS A 106 -7.67 -16.28 -14.40
CA LYS A 106 -8.28 -16.70 -13.13
C LYS A 106 -7.25 -17.40 -12.27
N ILE A 107 -7.37 -17.22 -10.94
CA ILE A 107 -6.72 -18.10 -9.96
C ILE A 107 -7.70 -19.20 -9.54
N PRO A 108 -7.21 -20.33 -8.98
CA PRO A 108 -8.05 -21.30 -8.32
C PRO A 108 -8.92 -20.69 -7.22
N SER A 109 -10.18 -21.12 -7.11
CA SER A 109 -11.14 -20.55 -6.14
C SER A 109 -10.69 -20.74 -4.68
N GLU A 110 -9.95 -21.79 -4.38
CA GLU A 110 -9.38 -22.08 -3.07
C GLU A 110 -8.28 -21.08 -2.65
N LEU A 111 -7.67 -20.35 -3.61
CA LEU A 111 -6.70 -19.31 -3.33
C LEU A 111 -7.35 -17.92 -3.16
N VAL A 112 -8.64 -17.79 -3.42
CA VAL A 112 -9.37 -16.53 -3.22
C VAL A 112 -9.50 -16.25 -1.72
N PRO A 113 -8.92 -15.13 -1.21
CA PRO A 113 -8.96 -14.82 0.21
C PRO A 113 -10.39 -14.57 0.70
N ARG A 114 -10.73 -15.15 1.83
CA ARG A 114 -12.01 -14.95 2.51
C ARG A 114 -11.80 -14.39 3.90
N CYS A 115 -12.68 -13.53 4.31
CA CYS A 115 -12.63 -12.95 5.65
C CYS A 115 -12.80 -14.05 6.71
N PRO A 116 -11.85 -14.23 7.63
CA PRO A 116 -11.94 -15.31 8.63
C PRO A 116 -13.05 -15.09 9.67
N LYS A 117 -13.63 -13.87 9.74
CA LYS A 117 -14.73 -13.58 10.66
C LYS A 117 -16.11 -13.70 10.04
N CYS A 118 -16.30 -13.20 8.82
CA CYS A 118 -17.64 -13.20 8.19
C CYS A 118 -17.74 -14.06 6.92
N GLY A 119 -16.64 -14.65 6.44
CA GLY A 119 -16.60 -15.40 5.19
C GLY A 119 -16.71 -14.54 3.92
N GLY A 120 -16.87 -13.23 4.06
CA GLY A 120 -17.03 -12.31 2.95
C GLY A 120 -15.75 -12.09 2.14
N THR A 121 -15.84 -11.25 1.12
CA THR A 121 -14.71 -10.91 0.25
C THR A 121 -13.63 -10.13 0.98
N MET A 122 -12.39 -10.35 0.56
CA MET A 122 -11.24 -9.56 0.99
C MET A 122 -10.77 -8.67 -0.16
N GLY A 123 -10.19 -7.53 0.18
CA GLY A 123 -9.57 -6.62 -0.79
C GLY A 123 -8.27 -6.05 -0.26
N GLY A 124 -7.43 -5.53 -1.13
CA GLY A 124 -6.24 -4.77 -0.73
C GLY A 124 -6.64 -3.67 0.26
N HIS A 125 -5.76 -3.40 1.20
CA HIS A 125 -6.03 -2.40 2.22
C HIS A 125 -6.22 -1.00 1.60
N SER A 126 -7.28 -0.30 2.02
CA SER A 126 -7.58 1.07 1.61
C SER A 126 -8.30 1.83 2.74
N PRO A 127 -7.69 2.89 3.29
CA PRO A 127 -8.30 3.72 4.32
C PRO A 127 -9.58 4.41 3.87
N GLN A 128 -9.75 4.66 2.55
CA GLN A 128 -10.98 5.25 2.01
C GLN A 128 -12.17 4.29 2.12
N ARG A 129 -11.93 2.98 2.09
CA ARG A 129 -12.99 1.98 2.30
C ARG A 129 -13.31 1.82 3.77
N TYR A 130 -12.27 1.64 4.57
CA TYR A 130 -12.38 1.49 6.01
C TYR A 130 -11.04 1.81 6.67
N MET A 131 -11.03 2.87 7.49
CA MET A 131 -9.85 3.34 8.21
C MET A 131 -9.62 2.49 9.47
N THR A 132 -8.51 1.79 9.53
CA THR A 132 -8.13 0.92 10.64
C THR A 132 -7.46 1.68 11.79
N ALA A 133 -7.20 1.00 12.91
CA ALA A 133 -6.41 1.56 13.99
C ALA A 133 -4.95 1.84 13.55
N ALA A 134 -4.40 1.02 12.65
CA ALA A 134 -3.06 1.23 12.10
C ALA A 134 -2.98 2.52 11.27
N ASP A 135 -4.01 2.81 10.47
CA ASP A 135 -4.07 4.06 9.69
C ASP A 135 -4.11 5.29 10.59
N ARG A 136 -4.93 5.26 11.63
CA ARG A 136 -4.99 6.35 12.61
C ARG A 136 -3.67 6.55 13.34
N GLU A 137 -2.96 5.48 13.64
CA GLU A 137 -1.66 5.53 14.31
C GLU A 137 -0.59 6.16 13.41
N ILE A 138 -0.47 5.76 12.14
CA ILE A 138 0.53 6.36 11.24
C ILE A 138 0.20 7.83 10.94
N GLN A 139 -1.08 8.19 10.81
CA GLN A 139 -1.51 9.58 10.69
C GLN A 139 -1.11 10.40 11.92
N ARG A 140 -1.29 9.86 13.12
CA ARG A 140 -0.85 10.50 14.38
C ARG A 140 0.67 10.68 14.42
N ARG A 141 1.44 9.69 13.98
CA ARG A 141 2.91 9.79 13.89
C ARG A 141 3.34 10.90 12.94
N PHE A 142 2.68 11.02 11.80
CA PHE A 142 2.93 12.13 10.87
C PHE A 142 2.65 13.49 11.52
N GLN A 143 1.50 13.65 12.17
CA GLN A 143 1.15 14.89 12.87
C GLN A 143 2.19 15.23 13.96
N ASN A 144 2.62 14.24 14.74
CA ASN A 144 3.67 14.43 15.75
C ASN A 144 5.01 14.83 15.12
N PHE A 145 5.35 14.26 13.97
CA PHE A 145 6.56 14.66 13.23
C PHE A 145 6.47 16.11 12.81
N VAL A 146 5.39 16.54 12.18
CA VAL A 146 5.19 17.94 11.76
C VAL A 146 5.25 18.87 12.97
N GLN A 147 4.56 18.55 14.05
CA GLN A 147 4.59 19.35 15.29
C GLN A 147 6.01 19.47 15.88
N LYS A 148 6.76 18.39 15.93
CA LYS A 148 8.15 18.36 16.46
C LYS A 148 9.08 19.28 15.68
N TYR A 149 8.84 19.44 14.39
CA TYR A 149 9.68 20.27 13.51
C TYR A 149 9.05 21.62 13.15
N HIS A 150 7.88 21.94 13.71
CA HIS A 150 7.27 23.26 13.56
C HIS A 150 8.23 24.37 14.02
N GLY A 151 8.39 25.40 13.21
CA GLY A 151 9.32 26.52 13.48
C GLY A 151 10.81 26.18 13.28
N LYS A 152 11.15 24.98 12.81
CA LYS A 152 12.52 24.57 12.47
C LYS A 152 12.72 24.58 10.95
N LYS A 153 13.98 24.39 10.52
CA LYS A 153 14.28 24.22 9.08
C LYS A 153 13.74 22.87 8.61
N LEU A 154 12.65 22.89 7.86
CA LEU A 154 12.01 21.74 7.24
C LEU A 154 12.07 21.90 5.73
N VAL A 155 12.43 20.84 5.01
CA VAL A 155 12.36 20.77 3.56
C VAL A 155 11.21 19.85 3.19
N VAL A 156 10.31 20.33 2.34
CA VAL A 156 9.26 19.51 1.71
C VAL A 156 9.71 19.22 0.28
N LEU A 157 9.84 17.95 -0.04
CA LEU A 157 10.21 17.48 -1.39
C LEU A 157 9.00 16.80 -2.03
N GLU A 158 8.49 17.37 -3.12
CA GLU A 158 7.38 16.79 -3.88
C GLU A 158 7.92 16.04 -5.09
N LEU A 159 7.59 14.75 -5.21
CA LEU A 159 8.02 13.87 -6.29
C LEU A 159 6.81 13.22 -6.96
N GLY A 160 6.70 13.34 -8.28
CA GLY A 160 5.67 12.68 -9.08
C GLY A 160 4.23 13.19 -8.86
N ILE A 161 4.05 14.30 -8.16
CA ILE A 161 2.71 14.86 -7.90
C ILE A 161 2.25 15.65 -9.13
N GLY A 162 1.28 15.09 -9.84
CA GLY A 162 0.68 15.72 -11.02
C GLY A 162 -0.41 16.73 -10.68
N TRP A 163 -0.83 17.50 -11.69
CA TRP A 163 -1.90 18.50 -11.57
C TRP A 163 -3.28 17.92 -11.22
N ARG A 164 -3.52 16.64 -11.56
CA ARG A 164 -4.85 16.01 -11.46
C ARG A 164 -5.10 15.33 -10.12
N ASN A 165 -4.08 14.84 -9.47
CA ASN A 165 -4.21 14.21 -8.15
C ASN A 165 -3.41 15.00 -7.12
N GLN A 166 -4.11 15.77 -6.30
CA GLN A 166 -3.52 16.61 -5.26
C GLN A 166 -3.98 16.20 -3.85
N LEU A 167 -4.50 14.99 -3.70
CA LEU A 167 -5.00 14.47 -2.43
C LEU A 167 -3.94 14.56 -1.31
N ILE A 168 -2.68 14.38 -1.68
CA ILE A 168 -1.53 14.49 -0.77
C ILE A 168 -1.30 15.90 -0.22
N LYS A 169 -1.83 16.93 -0.90
CA LYS A 169 -1.63 18.35 -0.53
C LYS A 169 -2.79 18.93 0.28
N ALA A 170 -3.88 18.19 0.37
CA ALA A 170 -5.06 18.59 1.13
C ALA A 170 -4.95 18.17 2.59
#